data_0e033d9f539e9e2523262a4b86c549b6
#
_entry.id   0e033d9f539e9e2523262a4b86c549b6
#
_cell.length_a   1.000
_cell.length_b   1.000
_cell.length_c   1.000
_cell.angle_alpha   90.00
_cell.angle_beta   90.00
_cell.angle_gamma   90.00
#
_symmetry.space_group_name_H-M   'P 1'
#
loop_
_entity.id
_entity.type
_entity.pdbx_description
1 polymer ?
#
loop_
_entity_poly.entity_id
_entity_poly.type
_entity_poly.pdbx_seq_one_letter_code
_entity_poly.pdbx_strand_id
1 'polypeptide(L)'
;MDKQEFLERYRHSLAHILAKAMVELYGPEVQYAIGPQIEDGCYYDFALPKSLSEEDFKTIEDKMREIIKRRENWTREELSREAALALFDKQKFKKELIQDLPADEVISIYRTGDDFVDLCRGPHVENSQELMNVAFQIKSISGAYWRGDEHRDQLQRVYLFAFPDKNALKEHLKWLQEAQERDHKKLGSQLDLFMFDETAPGMPYWLPRGWKMYQALLAYSRSVQAKHGYTEISAPLINNKKLWLISGHWAHYINNMFMVPGISGWLKADADLSGVLEHPTDASLGEKIVKIQAGSVIYNRENIDTMAAKPMNCPNAMITYKRRNRSYKELPIRYSEYDVLHRKEKSGQMNGLFRVQEFRQDDDHTFVMESQIEAEIADIISIADEVYKTFGVTYRAELSTRPDDFMGDIEVWDRAEAALKKI
;
A
#
# COMPACT_ATOMS: atom_id res chain seq x y z
N MET A 1 -6.28 -18.07 -23.52
CA MET A 1 -5.38 -17.56 -22.48
C MET A 1 -5.74 -16.10 -22.26
N ASP A 2 -6.03 -15.72 -21.03
CA ASP A 2 -6.30 -14.33 -20.70
C ASP A 2 -5.06 -13.48 -20.98
N LYS A 3 -5.26 -12.22 -21.39
CA LYS A 3 -4.17 -11.28 -21.66
C LYS A 3 -3.26 -11.09 -20.43
N GLN A 4 -3.83 -11.16 -19.24
CA GLN A 4 -3.14 -11.04 -17.97
C GLN A 4 -2.25 -12.26 -17.69
N GLU A 5 -2.80 -13.48 -17.81
CA GLU A 5 -2.08 -14.75 -17.62
C GLU A 5 -0.91 -14.88 -18.61
N PHE A 6 -1.14 -14.46 -19.87
CA PHE A 6 -0.11 -14.40 -20.88
C PHE A 6 1.05 -13.47 -20.47
N LEU A 7 0.74 -12.24 -20.02
CA LEU A 7 1.75 -11.28 -19.60
C LEU A 7 2.55 -11.76 -18.37
N GLU A 8 1.91 -12.40 -17.42
CA GLU A 8 2.58 -12.95 -16.23
C GLU A 8 3.60 -14.03 -16.63
N ARG A 9 3.23 -14.96 -17.52
CA ARG A 9 4.13 -15.99 -18.06
C ARG A 9 5.35 -15.41 -18.76
N TYR A 10 5.16 -14.37 -19.59
CA TYR A 10 6.26 -13.73 -20.30
C TYR A 10 7.17 -12.94 -19.35
N ARG A 11 6.62 -12.21 -18.41
CA ARG A 11 7.38 -11.46 -17.40
C ARG A 11 8.24 -12.39 -16.55
N HIS A 12 7.66 -13.51 -16.10
CA HIS A 12 8.38 -14.51 -15.35
C HIS A 12 9.54 -15.13 -16.15
N SER A 13 9.29 -15.42 -17.42
CA SER A 13 10.35 -15.95 -18.32
C SER A 13 11.44 -14.91 -18.56
N LEU A 14 11.11 -13.63 -18.70
CA LEU A 14 12.12 -12.57 -18.82
C LEU A 14 12.99 -12.43 -17.57
N ALA A 15 12.45 -12.70 -16.37
CA ALA A 15 13.25 -12.73 -15.15
C ALA A 15 14.34 -13.82 -15.21
N HIS A 16 14.03 -15.00 -15.74
CA HIS A 16 15.02 -16.05 -15.97
C HIS A 16 16.02 -15.71 -17.09
N ILE A 17 15.59 -15.05 -18.17
CA ILE A 17 16.50 -14.52 -19.20
C ILE A 17 17.46 -13.49 -18.61
N LEU A 18 16.97 -12.62 -17.71
CA LEU A 18 17.82 -11.68 -16.99
C LEU A 18 18.85 -12.43 -16.14
N ALA A 19 18.42 -13.44 -15.35
CA ALA A 19 19.32 -14.21 -14.52
C ALA A 19 20.39 -14.94 -15.37
N LYS A 20 20.01 -15.56 -16.47
CA LYS A 20 20.93 -16.18 -17.43
C LYS A 20 21.92 -15.16 -18.00
N ALA A 21 21.43 -13.98 -18.41
CA ALA A 21 22.29 -12.92 -18.94
C ALA A 21 23.33 -12.46 -17.92
N MET A 22 22.94 -12.34 -16.64
CA MET A 22 23.87 -11.97 -15.58
C MET A 22 24.95 -13.03 -15.35
N VAL A 23 24.58 -14.31 -15.37
CA VAL A 23 25.56 -15.41 -15.25
C VAL A 23 26.52 -15.43 -16.44
N GLU A 24 26.02 -15.23 -17.66
CA GLU A 24 26.87 -15.21 -18.85
C GLU A 24 27.82 -13.99 -18.90
N LEU A 25 27.39 -12.82 -18.41
CA LEU A 25 28.19 -11.60 -18.40
C LEU A 25 29.24 -11.55 -17.28
N TYR A 26 28.86 -12.00 -16.09
CA TYR A 26 29.67 -11.79 -14.88
C TYR A 26 30.27 -13.10 -14.32
N GLY A 27 29.95 -14.22 -14.97
CA GLY A 27 30.58 -15.52 -14.67
C GLY A 27 29.85 -16.37 -13.62
N PRO A 28 30.35 -17.59 -13.36
CA PRO A 28 29.70 -18.58 -12.51
C PRO A 28 29.66 -18.24 -11.02
N GLU A 29 30.36 -17.18 -10.60
CA GLU A 29 30.33 -16.69 -9.20
C GLU A 29 29.09 -15.86 -8.89
N VAL A 30 28.28 -15.50 -9.90
CA VAL A 30 27.01 -14.81 -9.71
C VAL A 30 26.07 -15.69 -8.90
N GLN A 31 25.66 -15.17 -7.75
CA GLN A 31 24.60 -15.80 -6.95
C GLN A 31 23.26 -15.15 -7.30
N TYR A 32 22.32 -15.94 -7.77
CA TYR A 32 20.98 -15.46 -8.09
C TYR A 32 19.94 -16.04 -7.11
N ALA A 33 19.04 -15.16 -6.62
CA ALA A 33 18.13 -15.50 -5.54
C ALA A 33 16.70 -15.76 -6.03
N ILE A 34 15.90 -14.72 -6.20
CA ILE A 34 14.50 -14.80 -6.63
C ILE A 34 14.18 -13.75 -7.69
N GLY A 35 13.25 -14.08 -8.61
CA GLY A 35 12.86 -13.23 -9.71
C GLY A 35 11.36 -13.28 -10.03
N PRO A 36 10.47 -12.72 -9.18
CA PRO A 36 9.04 -12.71 -9.46
C PRO A 36 8.66 -11.67 -10.52
N GLN A 37 7.52 -11.92 -11.16
CA GLN A 37 6.83 -10.91 -11.96
C GLN A 37 6.19 -9.85 -11.07
N ILE A 38 6.07 -8.63 -11.61
CA ILE A 38 5.37 -7.49 -11.01
C ILE A 38 4.45 -6.84 -12.04
N GLU A 39 3.63 -5.88 -11.63
CA GLU A 39 2.58 -5.27 -12.45
C GLU A 39 3.09 -4.68 -13.78
N ASP A 40 4.28 -4.07 -13.79
CA ASP A 40 4.90 -3.43 -14.96
C ASP A 40 6.10 -4.18 -15.55
N GLY A 41 6.40 -5.38 -15.02
CA GLY A 41 7.53 -6.16 -15.48
C GLY A 41 7.94 -7.30 -14.55
N CYS A 42 9.22 -7.35 -14.22
CA CYS A 42 9.79 -8.30 -13.27
C CYS A 42 11.01 -7.68 -12.56
N TYR A 43 11.51 -8.37 -11.55
CA TYR A 43 12.85 -8.10 -11.03
C TYR A 43 13.60 -9.41 -10.78
N TYR A 44 14.89 -9.28 -10.52
CA TYR A 44 15.69 -10.41 -10.03
C TYR A 44 16.75 -9.92 -9.05
N ASP A 45 17.00 -10.70 -7.99
CA ASP A 45 17.95 -10.40 -6.93
C ASP A 45 19.26 -11.16 -7.14
N PHE A 46 20.38 -10.43 -7.09
CA PHE A 46 21.71 -10.97 -7.31
C PHE A 46 22.70 -10.56 -6.21
N ALA A 47 23.56 -11.50 -5.79
CA ALA A 47 24.81 -11.14 -5.18
C ALA A 47 25.92 -11.22 -6.25
N LEU A 48 26.56 -10.09 -6.52
CA LEU A 48 27.52 -9.91 -7.58
C LEU A 48 28.90 -9.53 -7.01
N PRO A 49 29.99 -9.88 -7.70
CA PRO A 49 31.34 -9.49 -7.28
C PRO A 49 31.60 -7.98 -7.41
N LYS A 50 30.77 -7.27 -8.20
CA LYS A 50 30.84 -5.81 -8.35
C LYS A 50 29.44 -5.18 -8.23
N SER A 51 29.39 -3.90 -7.87
CA SER A 51 28.16 -3.13 -7.95
C SER A 51 27.85 -2.76 -9.40
N LEU A 52 26.58 -2.91 -9.78
CA LEU A 52 26.07 -2.47 -11.07
C LEU A 52 25.75 -0.97 -11.04
N SER A 53 25.85 -0.35 -12.21
CA SER A 53 25.45 1.04 -12.45
C SER A 53 24.54 1.15 -13.67
N GLU A 54 24.03 2.34 -13.96
CA GLU A 54 23.23 2.59 -15.16
C GLU A 54 24.02 2.34 -16.46
N GLU A 55 25.34 2.42 -16.43
CA GLU A 55 26.21 2.13 -17.57
C GLU A 55 26.14 0.65 -17.99
N ASP A 56 25.82 -0.26 -17.07
CA ASP A 56 25.69 -1.69 -17.32
C ASP A 56 24.34 -2.04 -18.03
N PHE A 57 23.32 -1.17 -17.97
CA PHE A 57 21.97 -1.48 -18.45
C PHE A 57 21.93 -1.95 -19.89
N LYS A 58 22.55 -1.19 -20.77
CA LYS A 58 22.58 -1.53 -22.21
C LYS A 58 23.27 -2.87 -22.47
N THR A 59 24.36 -3.14 -21.78
CA THR A 59 25.10 -4.41 -21.93
C THR A 59 24.25 -5.60 -21.49
N ILE A 60 23.55 -5.47 -20.37
CA ILE A 60 22.64 -6.52 -19.85
C ILE A 60 21.48 -6.74 -20.80
N GLU A 61 20.82 -5.67 -21.24
CA GLU A 61 19.71 -5.75 -22.20
C GLU A 61 20.09 -6.36 -23.53
N ASP A 62 21.26 -5.99 -24.07
CA ASP A 62 21.76 -6.54 -25.33
C ASP A 62 22.07 -8.04 -25.20
N LYS A 63 22.62 -8.47 -24.06
CA LYS A 63 22.83 -9.88 -23.73
C LYS A 63 21.49 -10.64 -23.61
N MET A 64 20.49 -10.08 -22.94
CA MET A 64 19.16 -10.67 -22.88
C MET A 64 18.57 -10.86 -24.29
N ARG A 65 18.69 -9.85 -25.17
CA ARG A 65 18.22 -9.93 -26.56
C ARG A 65 19.00 -10.99 -27.35
N GLU A 66 20.30 -11.15 -27.10
CA GLU A 66 21.10 -12.21 -27.71
C GLU A 66 20.58 -13.59 -27.31
N ILE A 67 20.36 -13.83 -26.01
CA ILE A 67 19.84 -15.10 -25.48
C ILE A 67 18.47 -15.42 -26.08
N ILE A 68 17.56 -14.46 -26.14
CA ILE A 68 16.22 -14.63 -26.74
C ILE A 68 16.33 -15.07 -28.21
N LYS A 69 17.26 -14.51 -28.99
CA LYS A 69 17.50 -14.85 -30.40
C LYS A 69 18.04 -16.27 -30.61
N ARG A 70 18.63 -16.91 -29.60
CA ARG A 70 19.13 -18.29 -29.67
C ARG A 70 18.01 -19.31 -29.81
N ARG A 71 16.75 -18.92 -29.48
CA ARG A 71 15.55 -19.80 -29.57
C ARG A 71 15.68 -21.05 -28.72
N GLU A 72 16.18 -20.91 -27.49
CA GLU A 72 16.39 -22.01 -26.57
C GLU A 72 15.07 -22.56 -26.04
N ASN A 73 14.98 -23.87 -25.89
CA ASN A 73 13.83 -24.54 -25.29
C ASN A 73 13.88 -24.44 -23.76
N TRP A 74 12.70 -24.44 -23.18
CA TRP A 74 12.50 -24.43 -21.75
C TRP A 74 11.94 -25.79 -21.33
N THR A 75 12.58 -26.43 -20.36
CA THR A 75 12.15 -27.73 -19.87
C THR A 75 11.94 -27.68 -18.37
N ARG A 76 10.79 -28.20 -17.92
CA ARG A 76 10.48 -28.37 -16.49
C ARG A 76 10.87 -29.76 -16.06
N GLU A 77 11.59 -29.86 -14.96
CA GLU A 77 11.98 -31.12 -14.34
C GLU A 77 11.58 -31.13 -12.87
N GLU A 78 11.26 -32.30 -12.35
CA GLU A 78 11.03 -32.51 -10.93
C GLU A 78 12.17 -33.33 -10.35
N LEU A 79 12.70 -32.88 -9.22
CA LEU A 79 13.88 -33.48 -8.60
C LEU A 79 13.61 -33.90 -7.17
N SER A 80 14.35 -34.91 -6.69
CA SER A 80 14.43 -35.14 -5.25
C SER A 80 15.18 -33.98 -4.58
N ARG A 81 14.97 -33.81 -3.28
CA ARG A 81 15.64 -32.76 -2.51
C ARG A 81 17.15 -32.88 -2.57
N GLU A 82 17.69 -34.12 -2.48
CA GLU A 82 19.12 -34.38 -2.58
C GLU A 82 19.66 -33.99 -3.95
N ALA A 83 18.97 -34.36 -5.03
CA ALA A 83 19.37 -34.01 -6.38
C ALA A 83 19.32 -32.48 -6.61
N ALA A 84 18.29 -31.80 -6.12
CA ALA A 84 18.17 -30.35 -6.20
C ALA A 84 19.30 -29.64 -5.40
N LEU A 85 19.57 -30.07 -4.19
CA LEU A 85 20.68 -29.51 -3.38
C LEU A 85 22.04 -29.73 -4.03
N ALA A 86 22.27 -30.87 -4.68
CA ALA A 86 23.48 -31.16 -5.43
C ALA A 86 23.60 -30.27 -6.68
N LEU A 87 22.48 -30.07 -7.42
CA LEU A 87 22.44 -29.22 -8.61
C LEU A 87 22.78 -27.78 -8.28
N PHE A 88 22.23 -27.24 -7.18
CA PHE A 88 22.44 -25.86 -6.72
C PHE A 88 23.56 -25.74 -5.67
N ASP A 89 24.52 -26.68 -5.62
CA ASP A 89 25.55 -26.66 -4.58
C ASP A 89 26.35 -25.35 -4.51
N LYS A 90 26.58 -24.71 -5.63
CA LYS A 90 27.27 -23.41 -5.72
C LYS A 90 26.36 -22.20 -5.58
N GLN A 91 25.03 -22.38 -5.45
CA GLN A 91 24.05 -21.30 -5.36
C GLN A 91 23.49 -21.19 -3.94
N LYS A 92 24.09 -20.36 -3.12
CA LYS A 92 23.77 -20.20 -1.69
C LYS A 92 22.27 -19.99 -1.45
N PHE A 93 21.65 -19.05 -2.16
CA PHE A 93 20.25 -18.68 -1.94
C PHE A 93 19.30 -19.78 -2.40
N LYS A 94 19.59 -20.48 -3.50
CA LYS A 94 18.78 -21.60 -3.96
C LYS A 94 18.82 -22.78 -2.99
N LYS A 95 19.99 -23.08 -2.42
CA LYS A 95 20.11 -24.12 -1.38
C LYS A 95 19.25 -23.79 -0.17
N GLU A 96 19.30 -22.54 0.30
CA GLU A 96 18.49 -22.09 1.44
C GLU A 96 16.99 -22.20 1.14
N LEU A 97 16.57 -21.77 -0.05
CA LEU A 97 15.16 -21.91 -0.47
C LEU A 97 14.71 -23.37 -0.50
N ILE A 98 15.54 -24.28 -1.04
CA ILE A 98 15.22 -25.72 -1.08
C ILE A 98 15.13 -26.31 0.33
N GLN A 99 16.02 -25.89 1.24
CA GLN A 99 16.02 -26.39 2.63
C GLN A 99 14.75 -25.99 3.40
N ASP A 100 14.18 -24.82 3.10
CA ASP A 100 12.98 -24.29 3.75
C ASP A 100 11.66 -24.84 3.20
N LEU A 101 11.67 -25.51 2.06
CA LEU A 101 10.48 -26.14 1.53
C LEU A 101 9.99 -27.27 2.46
N PRO A 102 8.67 -27.47 2.62
CA PRO A 102 8.11 -28.62 3.35
C PRO A 102 8.68 -29.94 2.83
N ALA A 103 8.79 -30.94 3.71
CA ALA A 103 9.46 -32.21 3.39
C ALA A 103 8.79 -32.99 2.23
N ASP A 104 7.48 -32.80 2.08
CA ASP A 104 6.61 -33.44 1.10
C ASP A 104 6.42 -32.61 -0.18
N GLU A 105 7.03 -31.43 -0.25
CA GLU A 105 6.87 -30.57 -1.41
C GLU A 105 7.72 -31.03 -2.61
N VAL A 106 7.08 -31.09 -3.78
CA VAL A 106 7.74 -31.39 -5.05
C VAL A 106 8.65 -30.24 -5.46
N ILE A 107 9.93 -30.51 -5.63
CA ILE A 107 10.90 -29.52 -6.05
C ILE A 107 10.99 -29.53 -7.57
N SER A 108 10.56 -28.43 -8.19
CA SER A 108 10.64 -28.23 -9.65
C SER A 108 11.70 -27.22 -10.03
N ILE A 109 12.33 -27.47 -11.14
CA ILE A 109 13.31 -26.59 -11.78
C ILE A 109 12.91 -26.34 -13.22
N TYR A 110 13.41 -25.25 -13.78
CA TYR A 110 13.34 -24.96 -15.19
C TYR A 110 14.74 -24.79 -15.77
N ARG A 111 14.99 -25.46 -16.91
CA ARG A 111 16.20 -25.25 -17.72
C ARG A 111 15.87 -24.34 -18.89
N THR A 112 16.76 -23.41 -19.17
CA THR A 112 16.72 -22.54 -20.34
C THR A 112 17.95 -22.84 -21.20
N GLY A 113 17.75 -23.59 -22.28
CA GLY A 113 18.86 -24.21 -23.01
C GLY A 113 19.59 -25.28 -22.19
N ASP A 114 20.86 -25.50 -22.52
CA ASP A 114 21.65 -26.57 -21.87
C ASP A 114 22.47 -26.06 -20.66
N ASP A 115 22.60 -24.75 -20.50
CA ASP A 115 23.61 -24.12 -19.64
C ASP A 115 23.03 -23.27 -18.47
N PHE A 116 21.72 -23.06 -18.41
CA PHE A 116 21.10 -22.33 -17.30
C PHE A 116 19.95 -23.11 -16.68
N VAL A 117 19.92 -23.13 -15.35
CA VAL A 117 18.86 -23.77 -14.55
C VAL A 117 18.45 -22.87 -13.41
N ASP A 118 17.15 -22.87 -13.13
CA ASP A 118 16.60 -22.14 -11.98
C ASP A 118 15.60 -22.97 -11.18
N LEU A 119 15.52 -22.73 -9.86
CA LEU A 119 14.50 -23.27 -8.97
C LEU A 119 13.20 -22.51 -9.18
N CYS A 120 12.20 -23.14 -9.78
CA CYS A 120 10.97 -22.47 -10.16
C CYS A 120 9.80 -23.42 -10.35
N ARG A 121 8.59 -22.94 -10.04
CA ARG A 121 7.32 -23.66 -10.27
C ARG A 121 6.71 -23.37 -11.64
N GLY A 122 7.15 -22.30 -12.31
CA GLY A 122 6.55 -21.81 -13.55
C GLY A 122 5.24 -21.05 -13.32
N PRO A 123 4.41 -20.87 -14.35
CA PRO A 123 4.66 -21.30 -15.75
C PRO A 123 5.67 -20.41 -16.49
N HIS A 124 6.27 -20.97 -17.52
CA HIS A 124 7.17 -20.28 -18.45
C HIS A 124 6.77 -20.49 -19.92
N VAL A 125 7.41 -19.75 -20.82
CA VAL A 125 7.35 -20.01 -22.25
C VAL A 125 7.97 -21.38 -22.58
N GLU A 126 7.57 -21.98 -23.72
CA GLU A 126 8.15 -23.26 -24.18
C GLU A 126 9.48 -23.03 -24.90
N ASN A 127 9.60 -21.89 -25.57
CA ASN A 127 10.80 -21.50 -26.28
C ASN A 127 11.03 -19.99 -26.18
N SER A 128 12.29 -19.57 -26.03
CA SER A 128 12.64 -18.14 -25.91
C SER A 128 12.23 -17.32 -27.14
N GLN A 129 11.95 -17.93 -28.29
CA GLN A 129 11.40 -17.24 -29.47
C GLN A 129 10.08 -16.52 -29.18
N GLU A 130 9.28 -17.02 -28.25
CA GLU A 130 8.02 -16.39 -27.87
C GLU A 130 8.25 -14.98 -27.29
N LEU A 131 9.42 -14.72 -26.71
CA LEU A 131 9.80 -13.44 -26.13
C LEU A 131 10.31 -12.40 -27.15
N MET A 132 10.46 -12.75 -28.43
CA MET A 132 11.08 -11.87 -29.43
C MET A 132 10.34 -10.55 -29.66
N ASN A 133 9.03 -10.55 -29.48
CA ASN A 133 8.20 -9.35 -29.66
C ASN A 133 7.99 -8.58 -28.36
N VAL A 134 8.35 -9.17 -27.22
CA VAL A 134 8.21 -8.51 -25.91
C VAL A 134 9.22 -7.36 -25.81
N ALA A 135 8.71 -6.19 -25.53
CA ALA A 135 9.54 -5.03 -25.27
C ALA A 135 9.92 -4.99 -23.79
N PHE A 136 11.21 -4.89 -23.52
CA PHE A 136 11.72 -4.76 -22.16
C PHE A 136 12.83 -3.71 -22.08
N GLN A 137 12.98 -3.16 -20.88
CA GLN A 137 14.02 -2.19 -20.54
C GLN A 137 14.33 -2.27 -19.05
N ILE A 138 15.59 -2.17 -18.64
CA ILE A 138 15.95 -2.07 -17.24
C ILE A 138 15.40 -0.75 -16.68
N LYS A 139 14.65 -0.84 -15.60
CA LYS A 139 14.02 0.29 -14.92
C LYS A 139 14.98 0.94 -13.93
N SER A 140 15.59 0.13 -13.08
CA SER A 140 16.47 0.60 -12.01
C SER A 140 17.18 -0.56 -11.34
N ILE A 141 18.20 -0.20 -10.54
CA ILE A 141 18.85 -1.12 -9.60
C ILE A 141 18.65 -0.55 -8.20
N SER A 142 18.38 -1.40 -7.23
CA SER A 142 18.32 -1.03 -5.81
C SER A 142 18.99 -2.09 -4.95
N GLY A 143 19.42 -1.69 -3.75
CA GLY A 143 19.79 -2.64 -2.70
C GLY A 143 18.54 -3.36 -2.16
N ALA A 144 18.67 -4.64 -1.87
CA ALA A 144 17.66 -5.43 -1.18
C ALA A 144 18.32 -6.38 -0.20
N TYR A 145 17.83 -6.47 1.03
CA TYR A 145 18.32 -7.46 1.97
C TYR A 145 17.66 -8.81 1.71
N TRP A 146 18.45 -9.89 1.77
CA TRP A 146 17.90 -11.23 1.64
C TRP A 146 16.77 -11.46 2.66
N ARG A 147 15.58 -11.81 2.17
CA ARG A 147 14.35 -11.99 2.97
C ARG A 147 13.91 -10.75 3.77
N GLY A 148 14.36 -9.56 3.38
CA GLY A 148 14.02 -8.31 4.07
C GLY A 148 14.69 -8.12 5.43
N ASP A 149 15.67 -8.94 5.77
CA ASP A 149 16.42 -8.88 7.03
C ASP A 149 17.73 -8.13 6.84
N GLU A 150 17.87 -6.97 7.47
CA GLU A 150 19.05 -6.09 7.39
C GLU A 150 20.35 -6.71 7.91
N HIS A 151 20.26 -7.82 8.67
CA HIS A 151 21.41 -8.56 9.18
C HIS A 151 21.91 -9.65 8.21
N ARG A 152 21.24 -9.82 7.07
CA ARG A 152 21.57 -10.80 6.03
C ARG A 152 22.27 -10.16 4.84
N ASP A 153 22.61 -11.00 3.85
CA ASP A 153 23.32 -10.53 2.64
C ASP A 153 22.54 -9.40 1.95
N GLN A 154 23.26 -8.36 1.59
CA GLN A 154 22.74 -7.30 0.74
C GLN A 154 22.88 -7.70 -0.72
N LEU A 155 21.75 -7.76 -1.43
CA LEU A 155 21.65 -8.12 -2.83
C LEU A 155 21.43 -6.87 -3.69
N GLN A 156 21.73 -6.98 -4.96
CA GLN A 156 21.36 -6.01 -5.97
C GLN A 156 20.13 -6.49 -6.70
N ARG A 157 19.04 -5.74 -6.57
CA ARG A 157 17.76 -5.99 -7.24
C ARG A 157 17.70 -5.23 -8.53
N VAL A 158 17.65 -5.95 -9.64
CA VAL A 158 17.53 -5.38 -10.99
C VAL A 158 16.05 -5.42 -11.39
N TYR A 159 15.42 -4.26 -11.55
CA TYR A 159 14.05 -4.12 -12.02
C TYR A 159 14.02 -3.98 -13.54
N LEU A 160 13.08 -4.67 -14.16
CA LEU A 160 12.87 -4.70 -15.61
C LEU A 160 11.43 -4.37 -15.95
N PHE A 161 11.19 -3.38 -16.80
CA PHE A 161 9.92 -3.21 -17.48
C PHE A 161 9.72 -4.30 -18.53
N ALA A 162 8.49 -4.82 -18.66
CA ALA A 162 8.16 -5.80 -19.68
C ALA A 162 6.72 -5.62 -20.18
N PHE A 163 6.61 -5.32 -21.48
CA PHE A 163 5.36 -5.00 -22.17
C PHE A 163 5.21 -5.83 -23.45
N PRO A 164 3.97 -6.07 -23.94
CA PRO A 164 3.71 -6.92 -25.11
C PRO A 164 4.47 -6.49 -26.35
N ASP A 165 4.70 -5.18 -26.53
CA ASP A 165 5.38 -4.60 -27.67
C ASP A 165 6.03 -3.26 -27.35
N LYS A 166 6.77 -2.71 -28.33
CA LYS A 166 7.49 -1.43 -28.19
C LYS A 166 6.56 -0.23 -28.01
N ASN A 167 5.34 -0.26 -28.54
CA ASN A 167 4.41 0.85 -28.43
C ASN A 167 3.87 0.91 -26.99
N ALA A 168 3.47 -0.23 -26.43
CA ALA A 168 3.01 -0.33 -25.06
C ALA A 168 4.11 0.13 -24.05
N LEU A 169 5.36 -0.28 -24.26
CA LEU A 169 6.48 0.19 -23.44
C LEU A 169 6.68 1.70 -23.57
N LYS A 170 6.64 2.24 -24.79
CA LYS A 170 6.79 3.69 -25.05
C LYS A 170 5.68 4.51 -24.41
N GLU A 171 4.45 4.05 -24.50
CA GLU A 171 3.30 4.69 -23.84
C GLU A 171 3.46 4.69 -22.32
N HIS A 172 3.89 3.56 -21.76
CA HIS A 172 4.17 3.46 -20.32
C HIS A 172 5.29 4.41 -19.86
N LEU A 173 6.39 4.47 -20.59
CA LEU A 173 7.50 5.39 -20.29
C LEU A 173 7.07 6.86 -20.38
N LYS A 174 6.25 7.19 -21.39
CA LYS A 174 5.67 8.53 -21.50
C LYS A 174 4.76 8.84 -20.31
N TRP A 175 3.92 7.90 -19.91
CA TRP A 175 3.07 8.06 -18.74
C TRP A 175 3.89 8.26 -17.46
N LEU A 176 4.98 7.51 -17.26
CA LEU A 176 5.89 7.69 -16.14
C LEU A 176 6.54 9.08 -16.12
N GLN A 177 7.00 9.56 -17.29
CA GLN A 177 7.54 10.91 -17.41
C GLN A 177 6.50 11.97 -17.03
N GLU A 178 5.29 11.87 -17.57
CA GLU A 178 4.19 12.77 -17.22
C GLU A 178 3.86 12.71 -15.73
N ALA A 179 3.87 11.52 -15.12
CA ALA A 179 3.65 11.34 -13.70
C ALA A 179 4.74 12.05 -12.85
N GLN A 180 6.01 11.95 -13.26
CA GLN A 180 7.12 12.68 -12.61
C GLN A 180 7.03 14.19 -12.76
N GLU A 181 6.61 14.67 -13.95
CA GLU A 181 6.39 16.10 -14.20
C GLU A 181 5.23 16.65 -13.35
N ARG A 182 4.22 15.82 -13.09
CA ARG A 182 3.03 16.15 -12.28
C ARG A 182 3.17 15.75 -10.81
N ASP A 183 4.36 15.35 -10.35
CA ASP A 183 4.55 14.98 -8.94
C ASP A 183 4.15 16.13 -8.03
N HIS A 184 3.15 15.88 -7.18
CA HIS A 184 2.60 16.89 -6.28
C HIS A 184 3.62 17.48 -5.30
N LYS A 185 4.66 16.71 -4.90
CA LYS A 185 5.75 17.21 -4.04
C LYS A 185 6.59 18.25 -4.78
N LYS A 186 6.93 17.96 -6.04
CA LYS A 186 7.67 18.88 -6.90
C LYS A 186 6.84 20.13 -7.19
N LEU A 187 5.62 19.95 -7.69
CA LEU A 187 4.73 21.07 -8.02
C LEU A 187 4.32 21.87 -6.78
N GLY A 188 4.07 21.21 -5.67
CA GLY A 188 3.74 21.83 -4.39
C GLY A 188 4.81 22.81 -3.92
N SER A 189 6.09 22.40 -4.00
CA SER A 189 7.23 23.25 -3.68
C SER A 189 7.43 24.36 -4.71
N GLN A 190 7.40 24.05 -6.02
CA GLN A 190 7.63 25.03 -7.09
C GLN A 190 6.55 26.12 -7.14
N LEU A 191 5.32 25.78 -6.84
CA LEU A 191 4.17 26.70 -6.91
C LEU A 191 3.82 27.29 -5.54
N ASP A 192 4.55 26.97 -4.49
CA ASP A 192 4.33 27.46 -3.13
C ASP A 192 2.92 27.13 -2.62
N LEU A 193 2.54 25.83 -2.71
CA LEU A 193 1.19 25.37 -2.38
C LEU A 193 1.07 24.87 -0.95
N PHE A 194 2.03 24.09 -0.48
CA PHE A 194 2.06 23.53 0.87
C PHE A 194 3.49 23.21 1.30
N MET A 195 3.67 23.04 2.59
CA MET A 195 4.93 22.58 3.18
C MET A 195 4.67 21.61 4.34
N PHE A 196 5.70 20.87 4.72
CA PHE A 196 5.75 20.10 5.97
C PHE A 196 6.81 20.71 6.87
N ASP A 197 6.57 20.65 8.18
CA ASP A 197 7.48 21.18 9.19
C ASP A 197 7.64 20.16 10.33
N GLU A 198 8.78 20.15 10.98
CA GLU A 198 9.10 19.22 12.07
C GLU A 198 8.19 19.38 13.29
N THR A 199 7.58 20.55 13.45
CA THR A 199 6.65 20.84 14.55
C THR A 199 5.31 20.13 14.40
N ALA A 200 4.96 19.69 13.17
CA ALA A 200 3.75 18.90 12.87
C ALA A 200 4.07 17.80 11.84
N PRO A 201 4.76 16.72 12.25
CA PRO A 201 5.21 15.68 11.33
C PRO A 201 4.05 15.03 10.58
N GLY A 202 4.15 15.01 9.25
CA GLY A 202 3.12 14.41 8.40
C GLY A 202 1.79 15.17 8.31
N MET A 203 1.74 16.40 8.80
CA MET A 203 0.59 17.30 8.72
C MET A 203 0.93 18.47 7.81
N PRO A 204 0.22 18.68 6.69
CA PRO A 204 0.59 19.71 5.72
C PRO A 204 0.16 21.11 6.19
N TYR A 205 1.08 22.07 6.09
CA TYR A 205 0.76 23.49 6.16
C TYR A 205 0.35 23.96 4.77
N TRP A 206 -0.89 24.36 4.61
CA TRP A 206 -1.39 24.92 3.34
C TRP A 206 -1.01 26.39 3.22
N LEU A 207 -0.18 26.71 2.24
CA LEU A 207 0.24 28.07 1.95
C LEU A 207 -0.88 28.85 1.22
N PRO A 208 -0.82 30.18 1.10
CA PRO A 208 -1.97 30.96 0.60
C PRO A 208 -2.49 30.53 -0.78
N ARG A 209 -1.60 30.17 -1.72
CA ARG A 209 -2.00 29.66 -3.05
C ARG A 209 -2.63 28.28 -2.97
N GLY A 210 -2.02 27.38 -2.23
CA GLY A 210 -2.54 26.03 -2.02
C GLY A 210 -3.87 26.04 -1.28
N TRP A 211 -4.00 26.89 -0.25
CA TRP A 211 -5.27 27.03 0.46
C TRP A 211 -6.40 27.54 -0.43
N LYS A 212 -6.12 28.48 -1.32
CA LYS A 212 -7.10 28.96 -2.30
C LYS A 212 -7.56 27.85 -3.25
N MET A 213 -6.61 27.05 -3.74
CA MET A 213 -6.90 25.88 -4.58
C MET A 213 -7.72 24.84 -3.81
N TYR A 214 -7.34 24.57 -2.57
CA TYR A 214 -8.04 23.65 -1.68
C TYR A 214 -9.50 24.07 -1.42
N GLN A 215 -9.74 25.38 -1.16
CA GLN A 215 -11.10 25.91 -0.99
C GLN A 215 -11.93 25.80 -2.27
N ALA A 216 -11.33 25.97 -3.45
CA ALA A 216 -12.03 25.77 -4.72
C ALA A 216 -12.44 24.30 -4.91
N LEU A 217 -11.59 23.36 -4.54
CA LEU A 217 -11.90 21.92 -4.55
C LEU A 217 -13.06 21.59 -3.60
N LEU A 218 -13.01 22.11 -2.37
CA LEU A 218 -14.08 21.92 -1.39
C LEU A 218 -15.42 22.52 -1.89
N ALA A 219 -15.37 23.71 -2.50
CA ALA A 219 -16.59 24.33 -3.03
C ALA A 219 -17.20 23.50 -4.17
N TYR A 220 -16.36 22.91 -5.02
CA TYR A 220 -16.78 21.99 -6.08
C TYR A 220 -17.41 20.73 -5.47
N SER A 221 -16.75 20.03 -4.54
CA SER A 221 -17.27 18.84 -3.89
C SER A 221 -18.61 19.11 -3.20
N ARG A 222 -18.72 20.21 -2.44
CA ARG A 222 -19.97 20.65 -1.83
C ARG A 222 -21.11 20.86 -2.85
N SER A 223 -20.79 21.41 -4.02
CA SER A 223 -21.79 21.62 -5.07
C SER A 223 -22.31 20.30 -5.66
N VAL A 224 -21.44 19.33 -5.82
CA VAL A 224 -21.80 17.97 -6.27
C VAL A 224 -22.67 17.28 -5.22
N GLN A 225 -22.24 17.28 -3.96
CA GLN A 225 -22.97 16.67 -2.85
C GLN A 225 -24.37 17.29 -2.66
N ALA A 226 -24.47 18.62 -2.70
CA ALA A 226 -25.75 19.33 -2.60
C ALA A 226 -26.72 18.95 -3.74
N LYS A 227 -26.23 18.79 -4.97
CA LYS A 227 -26.97 18.36 -6.15
C LYS A 227 -27.58 16.95 -5.94
N HIS A 228 -26.88 16.05 -5.25
CA HIS A 228 -27.32 14.70 -4.90
C HIS A 228 -28.09 14.64 -3.57
N GLY A 229 -28.46 15.79 -3.00
CA GLY A 229 -29.33 15.88 -1.81
C GLY A 229 -28.63 15.61 -0.49
N TYR A 230 -27.30 15.71 -0.44
CA TYR A 230 -26.56 15.63 0.81
C TYR A 230 -26.67 16.94 1.60
N THR A 231 -26.76 16.81 2.91
CA THR A 231 -26.72 17.93 3.87
C THR A 231 -25.43 17.92 4.63
N GLU A 232 -24.66 19.00 4.53
CA GLU A 232 -23.38 19.11 5.25
C GLU A 232 -23.62 19.19 6.75
N ILE A 233 -22.85 18.40 7.51
CA ILE A 233 -22.76 18.46 8.97
C ILE A 233 -21.30 18.70 9.36
N SER A 234 -21.08 19.10 10.60
CA SER A 234 -19.76 19.20 11.20
C SER A 234 -19.82 18.70 12.64
N ALA A 235 -18.77 18.00 13.05
CA ALA A 235 -18.69 17.33 14.34
C ALA A 235 -17.38 17.67 15.07
N PRO A 236 -17.34 17.57 16.42
CA PRO A 236 -16.13 17.84 17.19
C PRO A 236 -14.93 16.99 16.75
N LEU A 237 -13.77 17.64 16.61
CA LEU A 237 -12.51 16.95 16.31
C LEU A 237 -12.07 16.02 17.45
N ILE A 238 -12.17 16.50 18.68
CA ILE A 238 -11.71 15.78 19.87
C ILE A 238 -12.92 15.20 20.59
N ASN A 239 -12.90 13.89 20.81
CA ASN A 239 -14.00 13.15 21.42
C ASN A 239 -13.52 12.30 22.59
N ASN A 240 -14.42 12.08 23.55
CA ASN A 240 -14.17 11.27 24.73
C ASN A 240 -13.98 9.78 24.40
N LYS A 241 -13.13 9.09 25.14
CA LYS A 241 -12.87 7.65 25.06
C LYS A 241 -14.14 6.81 24.94
N LYS A 242 -15.23 7.22 25.60
CA LYS A 242 -16.51 6.50 25.56
C LYS A 242 -17.04 6.29 24.15
N LEU A 243 -16.88 7.29 23.25
CA LEU A 243 -17.28 7.16 21.86
C LEU A 243 -16.51 6.05 21.15
N TRP A 244 -15.21 6.01 21.40
CA TRP A 244 -14.30 5.05 20.78
C TRP A 244 -14.47 3.62 21.30
N LEU A 245 -14.89 3.47 22.55
CA LEU A 245 -15.29 2.18 23.12
C LEU A 245 -16.57 1.64 22.45
N ILE A 246 -17.59 2.49 22.30
CA ILE A 246 -18.88 2.10 21.71
C ILE A 246 -18.71 1.73 20.22
N SER A 247 -17.88 2.46 19.50
CA SER A 247 -17.64 2.28 18.06
C SER A 247 -16.58 1.24 17.70
N GLY A 248 -15.95 0.60 18.71
CA GLY A 248 -14.91 -0.42 18.51
C GLY A 248 -13.52 0.12 18.16
N HIS A 249 -13.37 1.42 17.89
CA HIS A 249 -12.06 2.01 17.52
C HIS A 249 -11.02 1.84 18.62
N TRP A 250 -11.43 1.83 19.88
CA TRP A 250 -10.51 1.64 21.00
C TRP A 250 -9.83 0.28 20.99
N ALA A 251 -10.53 -0.77 20.60
CA ALA A 251 -9.98 -2.13 20.54
C ALA A 251 -9.14 -2.37 19.27
N HIS A 252 -9.61 -1.88 18.11
CA HIS A 252 -9.07 -2.26 16.81
C HIS A 252 -8.22 -1.18 16.13
N TYR A 253 -8.26 0.07 16.61
CA TYR A 253 -7.64 1.21 15.90
C TYR A 253 -6.80 2.12 16.80
N ILE A 254 -6.62 1.79 18.08
CA ILE A 254 -5.94 2.65 19.07
C ILE A 254 -4.51 3.04 18.66
N ASN A 255 -3.78 2.15 17.99
CA ASN A 255 -2.41 2.40 17.53
C ASN A 255 -2.30 3.49 16.46
N ASN A 256 -3.42 3.79 15.80
CA ASN A 256 -3.53 4.81 14.75
C ASN A 256 -4.25 6.07 15.22
N MET A 257 -4.51 6.22 16.51
CA MET A 257 -5.20 7.38 17.08
C MET A 257 -4.23 8.32 17.79
N PHE A 258 -4.46 9.63 17.66
CA PHE A 258 -3.82 10.65 18.48
C PHE A 258 -4.62 10.82 19.76
N MET A 259 -3.96 10.55 20.88
CA MET A 259 -4.54 10.75 22.20
C MET A 259 -4.34 12.18 22.67
N VAL A 260 -5.39 12.76 23.24
CA VAL A 260 -5.38 14.11 23.82
C VAL A 260 -5.72 13.98 25.30
N PRO A 261 -4.73 13.77 26.14
CA PRO A 261 -4.97 13.65 27.58
C PRO A 261 -5.29 15.02 28.20
N GLY A 262 -6.29 15.06 29.06
CA GLY A 262 -6.58 16.25 29.88
C GLY A 262 -5.45 16.55 30.87
N ILE A 263 -4.87 17.74 30.80
CA ILE A 263 -3.71 18.12 31.64
C ILE A 263 -4.05 18.27 33.12
N SER A 264 -5.30 18.56 33.47
CA SER A 264 -5.73 18.81 34.85
C SER A 264 -5.50 17.65 35.83
N GLY A 265 -5.35 16.41 35.34
CA GLY A 265 -5.00 15.25 36.15
C GLY A 265 -3.49 14.95 36.21
N TRP A 266 -2.66 15.71 35.50
CA TRP A 266 -1.24 15.44 35.32
C TRP A 266 -0.33 16.25 36.25
N LEU A 267 -0.81 17.41 36.69
CA LEU A 267 -0.04 18.35 37.49
C LEU A 267 -0.54 18.30 38.92
N LYS A 268 0.16 17.57 39.80
CA LYS A 268 0.27 18.06 41.18
C LYS A 268 1.21 19.26 41.14
N ALA A 269 0.84 20.30 41.87
CA ALA A 269 1.29 21.67 41.72
C ALA A 269 2.80 21.98 41.75
N ASP A 270 3.68 20.98 41.82
CA ASP A 270 5.14 21.14 41.96
C ASP A 270 5.97 20.30 40.97
N ALA A 271 5.38 19.82 39.88
CA ALA A 271 6.14 19.02 38.90
C ALA A 271 6.75 19.93 37.82
N ASP A 272 8.07 20.01 37.80
CA ASP A 272 8.83 20.60 36.70
C ASP A 272 8.72 19.72 35.44
N LEU A 273 8.09 20.25 34.41
CA LEU A 273 7.86 19.56 33.12
C LEU A 273 9.05 19.63 32.16
N SER A 274 10.22 20.08 32.58
CA SER A 274 11.41 20.15 31.74
C SER A 274 12.04 18.78 31.40
N GLY A 275 11.48 17.69 31.93
CA GLY A 275 11.93 16.32 31.66
C GLY A 275 11.23 15.67 30.45
N VAL A 276 12.00 14.98 29.63
CA VAL A 276 11.53 14.21 28.49
C VAL A 276 10.60 13.08 28.93
N LEU A 277 9.40 12.97 28.35
CA LEU A 277 8.50 11.84 28.50
C LEU A 277 9.14 10.59 27.85
N GLU A 278 9.61 9.65 28.66
CA GLU A 278 10.00 8.33 28.15
C GLU A 278 8.72 7.55 27.75
N HIS A 279 8.67 7.08 26.52
CA HIS A 279 7.60 6.21 26.07
C HIS A 279 7.71 4.84 26.76
N PRO A 280 6.62 4.33 27.37
CA PRO A 280 6.63 2.98 27.91
C PRO A 280 6.73 1.97 26.77
N THR A 281 7.78 1.17 26.77
CA THR A 281 8.07 0.16 25.73
C THR A 281 7.33 -1.17 25.93
N ASP A 282 6.48 -1.30 26.96
CA ASP A 282 5.83 -2.57 27.28
C ASP A 282 4.31 -2.45 27.47
N ALA A 283 3.57 -3.28 26.72
CA ALA A 283 2.11 -3.28 26.64
C ALA A 283 1.42 -4.16 27.70
N SER A 284 2.12 -4.62 28.73
CA SER A 284 1.50 -5.46 29.75
C SER A 284 0.50 -4.69 30.61
N LEU A 285 -0.69 -5.21 30.69
CA LEU A 285 -1.84 -4.77 31.46
C LEU A 285 -1.53 -4.68 32.97
N GLY A 286 -1.93 -3.60 33.59
CA GLY A 286 -1.82 -3.37 35.03
C GLY A 286 -1.45 -1.91 35.29
N GLU A 287 -1.64 -1.44 36.48
CA GLU A 287 -1.30 -0.11 36.94
C GLU A 287 0.10 0.30 36.45
N LYS A 288 0.17 1.18 35.44
CA LYS A 288 1.47 1.67 34.97
C LYS A 288 1.76 3.03 35.58
N ILE A 289 2.79 3.04 36.37
CA ILE A 289 3.43 4.23 36.87
C ILE A 289 4.35 4.76 35.76
N VAL A 290 4.06 5.93 35.23
CA VAL A 290 4.98 6.64 34.33
C VAL A 290 5.92 7.46 35.19
N LYS A 291 7.20 7.13 35.21
CA LYS A 291 8.23 7.93 35.82
C LYS A 291 8.67 9.01 34.84
N ILE A 292 8.50 10.26 35.20
CA ILE A 292 9.11 11.40 34.53
C ILE A 292 10.46 11.66 35.21
N GLN A 293 11.55 11.92 34.48
CA GLN A 293 12.92 12.02 35.01
C GLN A 293 13.13 13.09 36.10
N ALA A 294 12.24 14.06 36.24
CA ALA A 294 12.33 15.14 37.24
C ALA A 294 11.36 15.00 38.42
N GLY A 295 10.58 13.93 38.48
CA GLY A 295 9.63 13.70 39.60
C GLY A 295 8.73 12.50 39.27
N SER A 296 8.27 11.80 40.32
CA SER A 296 7.34 10.68 40.14
C SER A 296 5.92 11.23 40.03
N VAL A 297 5.34 11.20 38.85
CA VAL A 297 3.90 11.41 38.68
C VAL A 297 3.25 10.03 38.54
N ILE A 298 2.47 9.66 39.53
CA ILE A 298 1.70 8.43 39.51
C ILE A 298 0.48 8.67 38.64
N TYR A 299 0.43 7.92 37.53
CA TYR A 299 -0.56 8.02 36.52
C TYR A 299 -1.42 6.76 36.54
N ASN A 300 -2.68 6.87 36.89
CA ASN A 300 -3.64 5.78 36.77
C ASN A 300 -4.42 5.96 35.45
N ARG A 301 -4.17 5.09 34.47
CA ARG A 301 -4.79 5.12 33.13
C ARG A 301 -6.33 5.06 33.19
N GLU A 302 -6.90 4.49 34.23
CA GLU A 302 -8.35 4.33 34.38
C GLU A 302 -9.07 5.62 34.77
N ASN A 303 -8.36 6.53 35.45
CA ASN A 303 -8.93 7.76 36.03
C ASN A 303 -8.70 9.02 35.20
N ILE A 304 -8.14 8.89 33.97
CA ILE A 304 -7.95 10.04 33.08
C ILE A 304 -9.11 10.17 32.16
N ASP A 305 -9.60 11.37 32.08
CA ASP A 305 -10.53 11.80 31.04
C ASP A 305 -9.79 11.82 29.67
N THR A 306 -9.60 10.62 29.12
CA THR A 306 -8.85 10.42 27.87
C THR A 306 -9.74 10.80 26.72
N MET A 307 -9.31 11.81 25.98
CA MET A 307 -9.91 12.20 24.71
C MET A 307 -8.99 11.75 23.56
N ALA A 308 -9.51 11.69 22.35
CA ALA A 308 -8.72 11.43 21.15
C ALA A 308 -9.23 12.27 19.98
N ALA A 309 -8.31 12.65 19.11
CA ALA A 309 -8.67 13.21 17.81
C ALA A 309 -9.35 12.15 16.94
N LYS A 310 -10.40 12.53 16.23
CA LYS A 310 -11.18 11.59 15.42
C LYS A 310 -10.37 11.08 14.22
N PRO A 311 -10.23 9.76 14.06
CA PRO A 311 -9.63 9.16 12.89
C PRO A 311 -10.63 8.92 11.76
N MET A 312 -11.93 8.97 12.08
CA MET A 312 -13.07 8.75 11.19
C MET A 312 -14.28 9.58 11.63
N ASN A 313 -15.12 9.97 10.69
CA ASN A 313 -16.34 10.74 10.95
C ASN A 313 -17.54 9.87 11.34
N CYS A 314 -17.56 8.59 10.95
CA CYS A 314 -18.70 7.69 11.09
C CYS A 314 -19.35 7.70 12.49
N PRO A 315 -18.63 7.60 13.62
CA PRO A 315 -19.25 7.60 14.95
C PRO A 315 -20.01 8.89 15.24
N ASN A 316 -19.49 10.03 14.77
CA ASN A 316 -20.09 11.33 15.01
C ASN A 316 -21.33 11.56 14.13
N ALA A 317 -21.33 11.09 12.89
CA ALA A 317 -22.48 11.10 12.01
C ALA A 317 -23.64 10.27 12.61
N MET A 318 -23.34 9.10 13.21
CA MET A 318 -24.32 8.27 13.91
C MET A 318 -24.90 8.97 15.14
N ILE A 319 -24.10 9.70 15.91
CA ILE A 319 -24.60 10.53 17.03
C ILE A 319 -25.55 11.62 16.51
N THR A 320 -25.15 12.29 15.43
CA THR A 320 -25.96 13.32 14.79
C THR A 320 -27.31 12.75 14.29
N TYR A 321 -27.29 11.57 13.69
CA TYR A 321 -28.49 10.88 13.28
C TYR A 321 -29.38 10.52 14.48
N LYS A 322 -28.80 9.99 15.57
CA LYS A 322 -29.50 9.51 16.77
C LYS A 322 -30.11 10.63 17.63
N ARG A 323 -29.84 11.90 17.35
CA ARG A 323 -30.27 13.05 18.19
C ARG A 323 -31.78 13.15 18.47
N ARG A 324 -32.61 12.53 17.62
CA ARG A 324 -34.08 12.45 17.78
C ARG A 324 -34.64 11.19 17.14
N ASN A 325 -35.83 10.78 17.55
CA ASN A 325 -36.60 9.76 16.85
C ASN A 325 -36.93 10.23 15.45
N ARG A 326 -36.87 9.32 14.48
CA ARG A 326 -37.14 9.59 13.07
C ARG A 326 -38.20 8.64 12.54
N SER A 327 -38.99 9.11 11.58
CA SER A 327 -39.85 8.25 10.81
C SER A 327 -39.07 7.59 9.68
N TYR A 328 -39.40 6.34 9.36
CA TYR A 328 -38.84 5.67 8.18
C TYR A 328 -39.14 6.43 6.87
N LYS A 329 -40.19 7.29 6.87
CA LYS A 329 -40.55 8.15 5.72
C LYS A 329 -39.54 9.29 5.49
N GLU A 330 -38.64 9.56 6.45
CA GLU A 330 -37.57 10.55 6.31
C GLU A 330 -36.34 9.98 5.58
N LEU A 331 -36.30 8.66 5.38
CA LEU A 331 -35.16 7.99 4.69
C LEU A 331 -35.35 8.03 3.17
N PRO A 332 -34.26 8.16 2.42
CA PRO A 332 -32.88 8.22 2.87
C PRO A 332 -32.47 9.57 3.50
N ILE A 333 -31.58 9.55 4.50
CA ILE A 333 -30.98 10.76 5.04
C ILE A 333 -29.50 10.73 4.68
N ARG A 334 -29.04 11.74 3.99
CA ARG A 334 -27.69 11.86 3.46
C ARG A 334 -26.95 12.99 4.16
N TYR A 335 -25.88 12.66 4.85
CA TYR A 335 -24.97 13.63 5.47
C TYR A 335 -23.64 13.61 4.76
N SER A 336 -23.08 14.80 4.47
CA SER A 336 -21.70 14.98 4.04
C SER A 336 -20.90 15.71 5.13
N GLU A 337 -19.64 15.39 5.27
CA GLU A 337 -18.76 15.94 6.31
C GLU A 337 -17.37 16.18 5.74
N TYR A 338 -16.80 17.39 5.94
CA TYR A 338 -15.47 17.79 5.47
C TYR A 338 -14.54 18.13 6.63
N ASP A 339 -14.78 17.58 7.77
CA ASP A 339 -14.01 17.83 8.97
C ASP A 339 -12.60 17.25 8.88
N VAL A 340 -11.70 17.83 9.67
CA VAL A 340 -10.32 17.34 9.79
C VAL A 340 -10.29 16.00 10.51
N LEU A 341 -9.53 15.07 9.96
CA LEU A 341 -9.25 13.76 10.53
C LEU A 341 -7.76 13.63 10.83
N HIS A 342 -7.44 12.87 11.87
CA HIS A 342 -6.06 12.60 12.26
C HIS A 342 -5.81 11.11 12.41
N ARG A 343 -4.81 10.59 11.69
CA ARG A 343 -4.36 9.20 11.81
C ARG A 343 -2.88 9.16 12.11
N LYS A 344 -2.48 8.47 13.16
CA LYS A 344 -1.07 8.27 13.52
C LYS A 344 -0.46 7.23 12.59
N GLU A 345 0.07 7.69 11.48
CA GLU A 345 0.75 6.85 10.50
C GLU A 345 2.21 6.60 10.91
N LYS A 346 2.77 5.44 10.52
CA LYS A 346 4.19 5.16 10.75
C LYS A 346 5.04 6.08 9.85
N SER A 347 6.15 6.61 10.38
CA SER A 347 6.99 7.59 9.65
C SER A 347 7.46 7.08 8.28
N GLY A 348 7.86 5.82 8.17
CA GLY A 348 8.29 5.21 6.89
C GLY A 348 7.18 5.00 5.85
N GLN A 349 5.92 5.24 6.20
CA GLN A 349 4.78 5.08 5.29
C GLN A 349 4.25 6.43 4.75
N MET A 350 4.68 7.55 5.31
CA MET A 350 4.24 8.89 4.86
C MET A 350 4.80 9.21 3.47
N ASN A 351 3.96 9.79 2.60
CA ASN A 351 4.35 10.09 1.22
C ASN A 351 3.65 11.35 0.70
N GLY A 352 4.27 12.50 0.93
CA GLY A 352 3.73 13.80 0.50
C GLY A 352 2.28 13.96 0.96
N LEU A 353 1.37 14.37 0.07
CA LEU A 353 -0.08 14.46 0.34
C LEU A 353 -0.84 13.14 0.16
N PHE A 354 -0.22 12.09 -0.38
CA PHE A 354 -0.89 10.80 -0.58
C PHE A 354 -1.07 10.02 0.73
N ARG A 355 -0.17 10.20 1.69
CA ARG A 355 -0.29 9.60 3.02
C ARG A 355 0.24 10.55 4.08
N VAL A 356 -0.67 11.12 4.81
CA VAL A 356 -0.48 12.18 5.81
C VAL A 356 -1.09 11.79 7.15
N GLN A 357 -0.78 12.53 8.20
CA GLN A 357 -1.37 12.34 9.53
C GLN A 357 -2.56 13.25 9.79
N GLU A 358 -2.73 14.32 9.01
CA GLU A 358 -3.90 15.21 9.01
C GLU A 358 -4.44 15.36 7.59
N PHE A 359 -5.74 15.13 7.41
CA PHE A 359 -6.41 15.23 6.12
C PHE A 359 -7.90 15.52 6.28
N ARG A 360 -8.56 15.78 5.16
CA ARG A 360 -10.02 15.86 5.04
C ARG A 360 -10.47 14.89 3.97
N GLN A 361 -11.70 14.41 4.10
CA GLN A 361 -12.39 13.61 3.08
C GLN A 361 -13.68 14.33 2.73
N ASP A 362 -14.23 14.06 1.55
CA ASP A 362 -15.65 14.22 1.29
C ASP A 362 -16.32 12.92 1.79
N ASP A 363 -16.65 12.93 3.07
CA ASP A 363 -17.05 11.74 3.80
C ASP A 363 -18.56 11.73 3.96
N ASP A 364 -19.20 10.74 3.36
CA ASP A 364 -20.63 10.67 3.25
C ASP A 364 -21.21 9.55 4.13
N HIS A 365 -22.30 9.87 4.83
CA HIS A 365 -23.02 8.92 5.67
C HIS A 365 -24.50 8.93 5.28
N THR A 366 -24.93 7.87 4.61
CA THR A 366 -26.30 7.70 4.15
C THR A 366 -27.04 6.68 5.01
N PHE A 367 -28.13 7.12 5.64
CA PHE A 367 -29.01 6.28 6.46
C PHE A 367 -30.23 5.89 5.63
N VAL A 368 -30.43 4.58 5.46
CA VAL A 368 -31.38 4.01 4.48
C VAL A 368 -32.18 2.87 5.05
N MET A 369 -33.32 2.55 4.42
CA MET A 369 -33.96 1.23 4.55
C MET A 369 -33.21 0.23 3.66
N GLU A 370 -33.31 -1.06 3.98
CA GLU A 370 -32.65 -2.13 3.20
C GLU A 370 -33.08 -2.08 1.71
N SER A 371 -34.37 -1.76 1.43
CA SER A 371 -34.86 -1.62 0.06
C SER A 371 -34.30 -0.42 -0.73
N GLN A 372 -33.59 0.49 -0.08
CA GLN A 372 -33.00 1.67 -0.71
C GLN A 372 -31.51 1.51 -1.01
N ILE A 373 -30.87 0.46 -0.49
CA ILE A 373 -29.40 0.28 -0.56
C ILE A 373 -28.91 0.31 -2.02
N GLU A 374 -29.51 -0.46 -2.91
CA GLU A 374 -29.07 -0.55 -4.31
C GLU A 374 -29.12 0.81 -5.02
N ALA A 375 -30.19 1.57 -4.81
CA ALA A 375 -30.35 2.89 -5.42
C ALA A 375 -29.33 3.91 -4.88
N GLU A 376 -29.06 3.90 -3.58
CA GLU A 376 -28.12 4.83 -2.95
C GLU A 376 -26.68 4.51 -3.36
N ILE A 377 -26.29 3.24 -3.49
CA ILE A 377 -24.94 2.88 -3.97
C ILE A 377 -24.76 3.28 -5.43
N ALA A 378 -25.79 3.10 -6.28
CA ALA A 378 -25.75 3.56 -7.67
C ALA A 378 -25.59 5.08 -7.76
N ASP A 379 -26.21 5.85 -6.87
CA ASP A 379 -26.04 7.31 -6.77
C ASP A 379 -24.60 7.70 -6.33
N ILE A 380 -24.03 7.00 -5.36
CA ILE A 380 -22.65 7.19 -4.92
C ILE A 380 -21.65 6.94 -6.07
N ILE A 381 -21.87 5.88 -6.87
CA ILE A 381 -21.05 5.60 -8.06
C ILE A 381 -21.20 6.74 -9.07
N SER A 382 -22.41 7.28 -9.28
CA SER A 382 -22.65 8.42 -10.16
C SER A 382 -21.93 9.68 -9.71
N ILE A 383 -21.85 9.94 -8.39
CA ILE A 383 -21.05 11.03 -7.81
C ILE A 383 -19.56 10.81 -8.11
N ALA A 384 -19.06 9.60 -7.90
CA ALA A 384 -17.68 9.27 -8.19
C ALA A 384 -17.35 9.49 -9.69
N ASP A 385 -18.21 9.04 -10.59
CA ASP A 385 -18.08 9.25 -12.03
C ASP A 385 -18.02 10.74 -12.40
N GLU A 386 -18.92 11.57 -11.84
CA GLU A 386 -18.94 13.02 -12.09
C GLU A 386 -17.64 13.68 -11.64
N VAL A 387 -17.18 13.32 -10.43
CA VAL A 387 -15.94 13.88 -9.86
C VAL A 387 -14.72 13.45 -10.67
N TYR A 388 -14.51 12.15 -10.87
CA TYR A 388 -13.33 11.65 -11.59
C TYR A 388 -13.29 12.12 -13.06
N LYS A 389 -14.43 12.19 -13.72
CA LYS A 389 -14.55 12.74 -15.07
C LYS A 389 -14.13 14.21 -15.15
N THR A 390 -14.50 15.02 -14.15
CA THR A 390 -14.11 16.44 -14.08
C THR A 390 -12.60 16.60 -14.00
N PHE A 391 -11.91 15.69 -13.29
CA PHE A 391 -10.45 15.71 -13.16
C PHE A 391 -9.72 14.90 -14.24
N GLY A 392 -10.44 14.27 -15.17
CA GLY A 392 -9.85 13.43 -16.21
C GLY A 392 -9.15 12.18 -15.66
N VAL A 393 -9.59 11.68 -14.51
CA VAL A 393 -9.02 10.51 -13.83
C VAL A 393 -9.90 9.30 -14.11
N THR A 394 -9.28 8.17 -14.42
CA THR A 394 -9.94 6.87 -14.53
C THR A 394 -9.82 6.10 -13.22
N TYR A 395 -10.82 5.28 -12.92
CA TYR A 395 -10.79 4.43 -11.73
C TYR A 395 -11.33 3.02 -12.03
N ARG A 396 -11.06 2.10 -11.13
CA ARG A 396 -11.59 0.74 -11.11
C ARG A 396 -12.30 0.52 -9.79
N ALA A 397 -13.53 0.03 -9.87
CA ALA A 397 -14.27 -0.37 -8.68
C ALA A 397 -14.00 -1.85 -8.36
N GLU A 398 -13.72 -2.14 -7.10
CA GLU A 398 -13.52 -3.50 -6.59
C GLU A 398 -14.41 -3.72 -5.38
N LEU A 399 -15.05 -4.89 -5.31
CA LEU A 399 -15.84 -5.27 -4.15
C LEU A 399 -14.93 -5.79 -3.04
N SER A 400 -14.91 -5.09 -1.91
CA SER A 400 -14.31 -5.60 -0.67
C SER A 400 -15.29 -6.51 0.04
N THR A 401 -14.88 -7.74 0.31
CA THR A 401 -15.64 -8.70 1.12
C THR A 401 -15.17 -8.67 2.58
N ARG A 402 -15.95 -9.26 3.48
CA ARG A 402 -15.55 -9.37 4.88
C ARG A 402 -14.23 -10.14 5.04
N PRO A 403 -13.37 -9.77 6.01
CA PRO A 403 -12.20 -10.56 6.38
C PRO A 403 -12.61 -11.83 7.14
N ASP A 404 -11.65 -12.75 7.38
CA ASP A 404 -11.89 -13.96 8.18
C ASP A 404 -12.27 -13.61 9.63
N ASP A 405 -11.66 -12.58 10.21
CA ASP A 405 -11.99 -12.04 11.53
C ASP A 405 -12.87 -10.79 11.36
N PHE A 406 -14.18 -10.97 11.36
CA PHE A 406 -15.19 -9.90 11.18
C PHE A 406 -16.08 -9.72 12.41
N MET A 407 -16.64 -8.53 12.57
CA MET A 407 -17.60 -8.21 13.62
C MET A 407 -19.03 -8.28 13.08
N GLY A 408 -19.98 -8.71 13.92
CA GLY A 408 -21.42 -8.75 13.62
C GLY A 408 -21.88 -10.08 13.05
N ASP A 409 -23.16 -10.13 12.64
CA ASP A 409 -23.81 -11.34 12.16
C ASP A 409 -23.44 -11.64 10.71
N ILE A 410 -23.11 -12.90 10.43
CA ILE A 410 -22.75 -13.39 9.10
C ILE A 410 -23.87 -13.15 8.07
N GLU A 411 -25.14 -13.33 8.47
CA GLU A 411 -26.29 -13.09 7.60
C GLU A 411 -26.43 -11.64 7.14
N VAL A 412 -26.04 -10.68 8.00
CA VAL A 412 -26.01 -9.26 7.65
C VAL A 412 -24.91 -8.99 6.62
N TRP A 413 -23.75 -9.58 6.79
CA TRP A 413 -22.64 -9.49 5.84
C TRP A 413 -23.02 -10.09 4.48
N ASP A 414 -23.61 -11.29 4.47
CA ASP A 414 -24.01 -11.98 3.24
C ASP A 414 -25.04 -11.14 2.44
N ARG A 415 -26.00 -10.51 3.11
CA ARG A 415 -26.97 -9.61 2.46
C ARG A 415 -26.31 -8.35 1.90
N ALA A 416 -25.40 -7.74 2.66
CA ALA A 416 -24.68 -6.55 2.22
C ALA A 416 -23.79 -6.84 1.00
N GLU A 417 -23.00 -7.92 1.06
CA GLU A 417 -22.16 -8.33 -0.08
C GLU A 417 -23.00 -8.71 -1.31
N ALA A 418 -24.14 -9.38 -1.11
CA ALA A 418 -25.05 -9.73 -2.21
C ALA A 418 -25.67 -8.48 -2.87
N ALA A 419 -26.00 -7.46 -2.08
CA ALA A 419 -26.51 -6.18 -2.60
C ALA A 419 -25.45 -5.46 -3.44
N LEU A 420 -24.19 -5.40 -2.94
CA LEU A 420 -23.07 -4.77 -3.63
C LEU A 420 -22.69 -5.48 -4.94
N LYS A 421 -22.81 -6.82 -4.98
CA LYS A 421 -22.50 -7.62 -6.20
C LYS A 421 -23.49 -7.40 -7.35
N LYS A 422 -24.66 -6.84 -7.11
CA LYS A 422 -25.68 -6.62 -8.13
C LYS A 422 -25.46 -5.31 -8.92
N ILE A 423 -24.66 -4.42 -8.38
CA ILE A 423 -24.35 -3.10 -8.94
C ILE A 423 -23.04 -3.17 -9.72
#